data_176cb0f1b666ec6be8a4dde5177a3583
#
_entry.id   176cb0f1b666ec6be8a4dde5177a3583
#
_cell.length_a   1.000
_cell.length_b   1.000
_cell.length_c   1.000
_cell.angle_alpha   90.00
_cell.angle_beta   90.00
_cell.angle_gamma   90.00
#
_symmetry.space_group_name_H-M   'P 1'
#
loop_
_entity.id
_entity.type
_entity.pdbx_description
1 polymer ?
#
loop_
_entity_poly.entity_id
_entity_poly.type
_entity_poly.pdbx_seq_one_letter_code
_entity_poly.pdbx_strand_id
1 'polypeptide(L)'
;MLKXXXXXKCVSVNEMHFCGHFPSHHVMPGVLIVEALAQVGCIAILSKEENKGKIAFFGGIKNCRFKGQVTPGDVLEMECVLTKQKGPVGIGEAIAKVNGKVVCKAELTFAIQ
;
A
#
# COMPACT_ATOMS: atom_id res chain seq x y z
N MET A 1 -17.45 4.94 8.14
CA MET A 1 -17.64 4.15 6.91
C MET A 1 -16.32 3.63 6.39
N LEU A 2 -16.28 2.36 5.96
CA LEU A 2 -15.07 1.69 5.49
C LEU A 2 -14.98 1.74 3.97
N LYS A 3 -13.77 1.80 3.47
CA LYS A 3 -13.53 1.85 2.04
C LYS A 3 -12.37 0.94 1.68
N UNK A 4 -12.42 0.08 0.62
CA UNK A 4 -11.36 -0.79 0.36
C UNK A 4 -10.96 -0.66 -1.04
N UNK A 5 -9.97 -0.79 -1.19
CA UNK A 5 -9.48 -0.75 -2.49
C UNK A 5 -8.61 -1.91 -2.66
N UNK A 6 -8.64 -2.43 -3.61
CA UNK A 6 -7.82 -3.51 -3.87
C UNK A 6 -7.19 -3.26 -5.14
N UNK A 7 -6.21 -3.58 -5.16
CA UNK A 7 -5.43 -3.43 -6.30
C UNK A 7 -4.59 -4.62 -6.44
N UNK A 8 -4.27 -4.80 -7.46
CA UNK A 8 -3.38 -5.86 -7.72
C UNK A 8 -2.31 -5.31 -8.51
N LYS A 9 -1.12 -5.71 -8.27
CA LYS A 9 0.11 -5.29 -8.94
C LYS A 9 0.95 -6.51 -9.27
N CYS A 10 1.29 -6.65 -10.54
CA CYS A 10 2.20 -7.71 -10.97
C CYS A 10 3.64 -7.22 -10.76
N VAL A 11 4.42 -8.03 -10.07
CA VAL A 11 5.82 -7.69 -9.77
C VAL A 11 6.70 -8.25 -10.88
N SER A 12 7.49 -7.37 -11.49
CA SER A 12 8.31 -7.74 -12.63
C SER A 12 9.78 -7.50 -12.34
N VAL A 13 10.63 -8.39 -12.85
CA VAL A 13 12.06 -8.23 -12.70
C VAL A 13 12.57 -7.02 -13.48
N ASN A 14 11.78 -6.53 -14.42
CA ASN A 14 12.17 -5.37 -15.20
C ASN A 14 12.05 -4.06 -14.44
N GLU A 15 11.47 -4.08 -13.26
CA GLU A 15 11.39 -2.86 -12.45
C GLU A 15 12.79 -2.47 -11.99
N MET A 16 13.05 -1.17 -12.00
CA MET A 16 14.38 -0.68 -11.71
C MET A 16 14.92 -1.05 -10.35
N HIS A 17 14.05 -1.18 -9.36
CA HIS A 17 14.54 -1.47 -8.01
C HIS A 17 15.16 -2.86 -7.90
N PHE A 18 14.86 -3.77 -8.83
CA PHE A 18 15.47 -5.08 -8.78
C PHE A 18 16.91 -5.08 -9.29
N CYS A 19 17.30 -4.04 -10.01
CA CYS A 19 18.66 -3.98 -10.53
C CYS A 19 19.70 -3.83 -9.42
N GLY A 20 19.35 -3.13 -8.35
CA GLY A 20 20.30 -2.86 -7.30
C GLY A 20 20.01 -3.54 -5.98
N HIS A 21 18.90 -4.28 -5.87
CA HIS A 21 18.50 -4.88 -4.61
C HIS A 21 18.60 -6.39 -4.71
N PHE A 22 19.67 -6.94 -4.13
CA PHE A 22 19.97 -8.37 -4.17
C PHE A 22 20.03 -8.89 -5.60
N PRO A 23 21.10 -8.55 -6.34
CA PRO A 23 21.18 -8.93 -7.75
C PRO A 23 21.01 -10.44 -8.00
N SER A 24 21.47 -11.28 -7.07
CA SER A 24 21.36 -12.72 -7.23
C SER A 24 20.02 -13.24 -6.70
N HIS A 25 19.24 -12.40 -6.06
CA HIS A 25 17.97 -12.80 -5.46
C HIS A 25 17.06 -11.60 -5.46
N HIS A 26 16.24 -11.48 -6.49
CA HIS A 26 15.42 -10.29 -6.67
C HIS A 26 14.27 -10.30 -5.69
N VAL A 27 14.29 -9.35 -4.76
CA VAL A 27 13.27 -9.19 -3.74
C VAL A 27 12.80 -7.75 -3.76
N MET A 28 11.50 -7.55 -3.77
CA MET A 28 10.95 -6.20 -3.75
C MET A 28 11.23 -5.57 -2.39
N PRO A 29 11.86 -4.40 -2.35
CA PRO A 29 12.10 -3.73 -1.07
C PRO A 29 10.81 -3.42 -0.33
N GLY A 30 10.85 -3.57 1.00
CA GLY A 30 9.67 -3.33 1.81
C GLY A 30 9.12 -1.93 1.67
N VAL A 31 10.00 -0.94 1.55
CA VAL A 31 9.53 0.44 1.44
C VAL A 31 8.70 0.65 0.17
N LEU A 32 8.97 -0.11 -0.89
CA LEU A 32 8.17 0.00 -2.10
C LEU A 32 6.82 -0.67 -1.95
N ILE A 33 6.74 -1.72 -1.13
CA ILE A 33 5.45 -2.32 -0.80
C ILE A 33 4.60 -1.30 -0.05
N VAL A 34 5.20 -0.62 0.92
CA VAL A 34 4.48 0.39 1.69
C VAL A 34 4.03 1.53 0.78
N GLU A 35 4.88 1.95 -0.16
CA GLU A 35 4.48 3.01 -1.08
C GLU A 35 3.28 2.58 -1.93
N ALA A 36 3.29 1.34 -2.40
CA ALA A 36 2.16 0.85 -3.19
C ALA A 36 0.89 0.81 -2.34
N LEU A 37 1.00 0.37 -1.09
CA LEU A 37 -0.16 0.36 -0.19
C LEU A 37 -0.66 1.77 0.06
N ALA A 38 0.25 2.74 0.17
CA ALA A 38 -0.16 4.13 0.38
C ALA A 38 -0.92 4.66 -0.83
N GLN A 39 -0.52 4.27 -2.03
CA GLN A 39 -1.25 4.68 -3.22
C GLN A 39 -2.66 4.10 -3.24
N VAL A 40 -2.79 2.84 -2.86
CA VAL A 40 -4.12 2.22 -2.76
C VAL A 40 -4.96 2.96 -1.73
N GLY A 41 -4.35 3.33 -0.60
CA GLY A 41 -5.07 4.06 0.44
C GLY A 41 -5.51 5.43 -0.03
N CYS A 42 -4.67 6.14 -0.78
CA CYS A 42 -5.06 7.43 -1.32
C CYS A 42 -6.26 7.30 -2.26
N ILE A 43 -6.26 6.25 -3.08
CA ILE A 43 -7.39 6.03 -3.97
C ILE A 43 -8.66 5.77 -3.15
N ALA A 44 -8.55 4.97 -2.10
CA ALA A 44 -9.71 4.68 -1.26
C ALA A 44 -10.26 5.96 -0.63
N ILE A 45 -9.38 6.83 -0.13
CA ILE A 45 -9.80 8.08 0.49
C ILE A 45 -10.47 8.99 -0.53
N LEU A 46 -9.85 9.15 -1.70
CA LEU A 46 -10.35 10.10 -2.68
C LEU A 46 -11.60 9.59 -3.39
N SER A 47 -11.92 8.32 -3.26
CA SER A 47 -13.15 7.80 -3.85
C SER A 47 -14.37 8.05 -2.98
N LYS A 48 -14.18 8.53 -1.74
CA LYS A 48 -15.31 8.90 -0.91
C LYS A 48 -15.91 10.22 -1.40
N GLU A 49 -17.24 10.28 -1.34
CA GLU A 49 -17.95 11.45 -1.85
C GLU A 49 -17.49 12.73 -1.14
N GLU A 50 -17.29 12.65 0.16
CA GLU A 50 -16.94 13.86 0.94
C GLU A 50 -15.54 14.35 0.64
N ASN A 51 -14.71 13.54 -0.02
CA ASN A 51 -13.34 13.92 -0.37
C ASN A 51 -13.18 14.28 -1.83
N LYS A 52 -14.29 14.39 -2.54
CA LYS A 52 -14.24 14.70 -3.96
C LYS A 52 -13.57 16.05 -4.20
N GLY A 53 -12.62 16.08 -5.12
CA GLY A 53 -11.89 17.31 -5.43
C GLY A 53 -10.74 17.60 -4.50
N LYS A 54 -10.49 16.74 -3.54
CA LYS A 54 -9.40 16.96 -2.60
C LYS A 54 -8.16 16.22 -3.03
N ILE A 55 -7.06 16.49 -2.33
CA ILE A 55 -5.78 15.85 -2.56
C ILE A 55 -5.41 15.09 -1.30
N ALA A 56 -4.89 13.88 -1.46
CA ALA A 56 -4.45 13.06 -0.35
C ALA A 56 -2.95 12.87 -0.41
N PHE A 57 -2.29 13.02 0.74
CA PHE A 57 -0.86 12.80 0.88
C PHE A 57 -0.62 11.73 1.94
N PHE A 58 0.35 10.86 1.67
CA PHE A 58 0.78 9.89 2.66
C PHE A 58 1.53 10.63 3.76
N GLY A 59 1.05 10.51 4.99
CA GLY A 59 1.60 11.28 6.09
C GLY A 59 2.39 10.48 7.11
N GLY A 60 2.19 9.17 7.20
CA GLY A 60 2.91 8.41 8.19
C GLY A 60 2.49 6.96 8.22
N ILE A 61 3.25 6.16 8.96
CA ILE A 61 3.04 4.74 9.05
C ILE A 61 3.23 4.29 10.50
N LYS A 62 2.38 3.37 10.94
CA LYS A 62 2.50 2.77 12.25
C LYS A 62 2.34 1.26 12.14
N ASN A 63 2.99 0.55 13.06
CA ASN A 63 2.78 -0.89 13.20
C ASN A 63 3.01 -1.62 11.89
N CYS A 64 4.04 -1.23 11.18
CA CYS A 64 4.36 -1.86 9.91
C CYS A 64 5.09 -3.17 10.18
N ARG A 65 4.59 -4.24 9.59
CA ARG A 65 5.20 -5.55 9.73
C ARG A 65 5.37 -6.19 8.37
N PHE A 66 6.57 -6.68 8.11
CA PHE A 66 6.88 -7.41 6.91
C PHE A 66 6.96 -8.88 7.25
N LYS A 67 6.09 -9.68 6.64
CA LYS A 67 5.98 -11.08 7.00
C LYS A 67 6.41 -12.04 5.90
N GLY A 68 6.81 -11.52 4.77
CA GLY A 68 7.23 -12.36 3.66
C GLY A 68 7.94 -11.55 2.61
N GLN A 69 8.38 -12.23 1.57
CA GLN A 69 9.10 -11.62 0.47
C GLN A 69 8.22 -11.54 -0.77
N VAL A 70 8.47 -10.53 -1.58
CA VAL A 70 7.80 -10.36 -2.85
C VAL A 70 8.87 -10.38 -3.94
N THR A 71 8.71 -11.27 -4.89
CA THR A 71 9.71 -11.46 -5.94
C THR A 71 9.04 -11.37 -7.31
N PRO A 72 9.85 -11.22 -8.37
CA PRO A 72 9.27 -11.16 -9.72
C PRO A 72 8.42 -12.40 -10.01
N GLY A 73 7.31 -12.17 -10.69
CA GLY A 73 6.35 -13.23 -10.96
C GLY A 73 5.20 -13.28 -9.98
N ASP A 74 5.37 -12.67 -8.82
CA ASP A 74 4.30 -12.60 -7.85
C ASP A 74 3.26 -11.57 -8.27
N VAL A 75 2.02 -11.82 -7.86
CA VAL A 75 0.97 -10.81 -7.96
C VAL A 75 0.72 -10.29 -6.56
N LEU A 76 0.97 -9.02 -6.37
CA LEU A 76 0.79 -8.37 -5.08
C LEU A 76 -0.65 -7.91 -4.97
N GLU A 77 -1.41 -8.56 -4.11
CA GLU A 77 -2.79 -8.18 -3.84
C GLU A 77 -2.81 -7.22 -2.68
N MET A 78 -3.32 -6.04 -2.92
CA MET A 78 -3.28 -4.98 -1.93
C MET A 78 -4.68 -4.54 -1.56
N GLU A 79 -4.87 -4.28 -0.29
CA GLU A 79 -6.14 -3.83 0.21
C GLU A 79 -5.90 -2.77 1.27
N CYS A 80 -6.62 -1.68 1.19
CA CYS A 80 -6.59 -0.68 2.24
C CYS A 80 -8.01 -0.38 2.66
N VAL A 81 -8.25 -0.47 3.96
CA VAL A 81 -9.56 -0.17 4.53
C VAL A 81 -9.42 1.11 5.33
N LEU A 82 -10.16 2.13 4.92
CA LEU A 82 -10.16 3.40 5.64
C LEU A 82 -10.95 3.22 6.93
N THR A 83 -10.27 3.28 8.07
CA THR A 83 -10.89 3.00 9.35
C THR A 83 -11.38 4.25 10.05
N LYS A 84 -10.80 5.40 9.75
CA LYS A 84 -11.12 6.61 10.46
C LYS A 84 -10.78 7.83 9.61
N GLN A 85 -11.62 8.84 9.69
CA GLN A 85 -11.30 10.12 9.07
C GLN A 85 -11.82 11.23 9.99
N LYS A 86 -10.92 12.11 10.39
CA LYS A 86 -11.25 13.25 11.21
C LYS A 86 -10.73 14.49 10.53
N GLY A 87 -11.63 15.26 9.92
CA GLY A 87 -11.22 16.46 9.22
C GLY A 87 -10.20 16.13 8.15
N PRO A 88 -9.02 16.75 8.21
CA PRO A 88 -8.02 16.56 7.18
C PRO A 88 -7.13 15.33 7.39
N VAL A 89 -7.44 14.48 8.36
CA VAL A 89 -6.62 13.32 8.66
C VAL A 89 -7.40 12.04 8.42
N GLY A 90 -6.85 11.14 7.60
CA GLY A 90 -7.44 9.84 7.37
C GLY A 90 -6.50 8.74 7.83
N ILE A 91 -7.07 7.68 8.38
CA ILE A 91 -6.30 6.53 8.85
C ILE A 91 -6.86 5.28 8.20
N GLY A 92 -5.96 4.44 7.69
CA GLY A 92 -6.36 3.20 7.06
C GLY A 92 -5.48 2.05 7.47
N GLU A 93 -6.04 0.85 7.42
CA GLU A 93 -5.27 -0.37 7.61
C GLU A 93 -5.03 -1.00 6.25
N ALA A 94 -3.77 -1.30 5.99
CA ALA A 94 -3.35 -1.76 4.68
C ALA A 94 -2.71 -3.13 4.80
N ILE A 95 -3.02 -3.99 3.83
CA ILE A 95 -2.49 -5.34 3.79
C ILE A 95 -2.07 -5.66 2.37
N ALA A 96 -0.90 -6.27 2.24
CA ALA A 96 -0.45 -6.80 0.96
C ALA A 96 -0.30 -8.30 1.08
N LYS A 97 -0.75 -9.03 0.07
CA LYS A 97 -0.70 -10.49 0.07
C LYS A 97 -0.12 -11.01 -1.23
N VAL A 98 0.51 -12.16 -1.14
CA VAL A 98 0.94 -12.94 -2.29
C VAL A 98 0.41 -14.35 -2.10
N ASN A 99 -0.34 -14.84 -3.07
CA ASN A 99 -0.94 -16.18 -3.00
C ASN A 99 -1.73 -16.39 -1.72
N GLY A 100 -2.46 -15.37 -1.30
CA GLY A 100 -3.30 -15.46 -0.13
C GLY A 100 -2.58 -15.30 1.20
N LYS A 101 -1.27 -15.16 1.19
CA LYS A 101 -0.51 -15.00 2.42
C LYS A 101 -0.10 -13.55 2.61
N VAL A 102 -0.25 -13.05 3.82
CA VAL A 102 0.10 -11.68 4.14
C VAL A 102 1.62 -11.51 4.10
N VAL A 103 2.09 -10.56 3.29
CA VAL A 103 3.52 -10.26 3.25
C VAL A 103 3.83 -8.92 3.90
N CYS A 104 2.83 -8.06 4.04
CA CYS A 104 3.02 -6.77 4.69
C CYS A 104 1.70 -6.30 5.28
N LYS A 105 1.78 -5.69 6.46
CA LYS A 105 0.61 -5.16 7.13
C LYS A 105 1.01 -3.87 7.82
N ALA A 106 0.19 -2.84 7.69
CA ALA A 106 0.55 -1.54 8.25
C ALA A 106 -0.68 -0.69 8.49
N GLU A 107 -0.54 0.25 9.40
CA GLU A 107 -1.52 1.30 9.60
C GLU A 107 -0.96 2.57 8.99
N LEU A 108 -1.72 3.18 8.09
CA LEU A 108 -1.26 4.34 7.34
C LEU A 108 -2.06 5.56 7.71
N THR A 109 -1.39 6.70 7.77
CA THR A 109 -2.03 7.99 8.02
C THR A 109 -1.87 8.87 6.80
N PHE A 110 -2.94 9.54 6.43
CA PHE A 110 -2.96 10.41 5.25
C PHE A 110 -3.42 11.80 5.64
N ALA A 111 -2.90 12.80 4.95
CA ALA A 111 -3.39 14.17 5.05
C ALA A 111 -4.26 14.44 3.83
N ILE A 112 -5.42 15.04 4.07
CA ILE A 112 -6.41 15.28 3.02
C ILE A 112 -6.64 16.78 2.94
N GLN A 113 -6.45 17.35 1.75
CA GLN A 113 -6.63 18.78 1.53
C GLN A 113 -7.51 19.08 0.34
#